data_af13afd14ff6cb917fa47800a2f2c1f9
#
_entry.id   af13afd14ff6cb917fa47800a2f2c1f9
#
_cell.length_a   1.000
_cell.length_b   1.000
_cell.length_c   1.000
_cell.angle_alpha   90.00
_cell.angle_beta   90.00
_cell.angle_gamma   90.00
#
_symmetry.space_group_name_H-M   'P 1'
#
loop_
_entity.id
_entity.type
_entity.pdbx_description
1 polymer ?
#
loop_
_entity_poly.entity_id
_entity_poly.type
_entity_poly.pdbx_seq_one_letter_code
_entity_poly.pdbx_strand_id
1 'polypeptide(L)'
;MEAKQAVIEAYTAKQDLLDQKYDNLLDELSKSDPSSAEVVDARMNAAGTTYQSLKIRLDTGDDALLNLKTTFEAYQSELSSKIYPVGAIYMSTVNVDPSVLFGGVWERWGNGRVPVGVSENETEFAVVEKKGGEIKHNLTLQEIPSHDHGIIGFGSNVTPTGNVSHIAGNSGSTTDMMGTQKSGGGQAHNNLQPYITCFMWVRKK
;
A
#
# COMPACT_ATOMS: atom_id res chain seq x y z
N MET A 1 -13.30 56.33 -5.96
CA MET A 1 -12.37 55.60 -6.83
C MET A 1 -11.18 56.45 -7.27
N GLU A 2 -11.41 57.69 -7.67
CA GLU A 2 -10.35 58.62 -8.16
C GLU A 2 -9.20 58.88 -7.19
N ALA A 3 -9.49 59.06 -5.89
CA ALA A 3 -8.41 59.28 -4.89
C ALA A 3 -7.42 58.12 -4.71
N LYS A 4 -7.89 56.86 -4.86
CA LYS A 4 -7.03 55.70 -4.82
C LYS A 4 -6.15 55.60 -6.06
N GLN A 5 -6.70 55.92 -7.20
CA GLN A 5 -6.00 55.93 -8.49
C GLN A 5 -4.87 56.97 -8.49
N ALA A 6 -5.15 58.17 -8.03
CA ALA A 6 -4.13 59.25 -7.89
C ALA A 6 -2.98 58.87 -6.96
N VAL A 7 -3.27 58.14 -5.86
CA VAL A 7 -2.22 57.65 -4.95
C VAL A 7 -1.35 56.58 -5.65
N ILE A 8 -1.96 55.64 -6.41
CA ILE A 8 -1.22 54.62 -7.14
C ILE A 8 -0.30 55.27 -8.18
N GLU A 9 -0.83 56.20 -8.96
CA GLU A 9 -0.06 56.92 -9.97
C GLU A 9 1.13 57.70 -9.35
N ALA A 10 0.93 58.35 -8.18
CA ALA A 10 2.00 59.04 -7.46
C ALA A 10 3.08 58.08 -6.95
N TYR A 11 2.67 56.88 -6.49
CA TYR A 11 3.64 55.84 -6.09
C TYR A 11 4.42 55.29 -7.27
N THR A 12 3.75 55.00 -8.38
CA THR A 12 4.41 54.52 -9.62
C THR A 12 5.43 55.55 -10.14
N ALA A 13 5.03 56.82 -10.23
CA ALA A 13 5.92 57.90 -10.66
C ALA A 13 7.14 58.08 -9.71
N LYS A 14 6.94 57.88 -8.40
CA LYS A 14 8.04 57.92 -7.43
C LYS A 14 8.97 56.73 -7.59
N GLN A 15 8.45 55.55 -7.88
CA GLN A 15 9.23 54.32 -8.15
C GLN A 15 10.07 54.52 -9.41
N ASP A 16 9.46 54.96 -10.52
CA ASP A 16 10.14 55.19 -11.78
C ASP A 16 11.30 56.19 -11.64
N LEU A 17 11.08 57.25 -10.84
CA LEU A 17 12.13 58.24 -10.53
C LEU A 17 13.27 57.64 -9.71
N LEU A 18 12.96 56.73 -8.77
CA LEU A 18 13.96 56.06 -7.95
C LEU A 18 14.78 55.08 -8.81
N ASP A 19 14.13 54.33 -9.66
CA ASP A 19 14.77 53.40 -10.59
C ASP A 19 15.70 54.13 -11.55
N GLN A 20 15.25 55.24 -12.12
CA GLN A 20 16.08 56.09 -12.96
C GLN A 20 17.32 56.67 -12.26
N LYS A 21 17.17 57.10 -10.97
CA LYS A 21 18.30 57.55 -10.16
C LYS A 21 19.27 56.42 -9.87
N TYR A 22 18.75 55.23 -9.63
CA TYR A 22 19.56 54.05 -9.38
C TYR A 22 20.37 53.66 -10.62
N ASP A 23 19.74 53.63 -11.78
CA ASP A 23 20.40 53.34 -13.07
C ASP A 23 21.51 54.38 -13.41
N ASN A 24 21.22 55.65 -13.17
CA ASN A 24 22.22 56.70 -13.37
C ASN A 24 23.42 56.52 -12.41
N LEU A 25 23.19 56.19 -11.17
CA LEU A 25 24.24 55.95 -10.18
C LEU A 25 25.10 54.73 -10.55
N LEU A 26 24.45 53.64 -11.03
CA LEU A 26 25.14 52.45 -11.54
C LEU A 26 26.03 52.81 -12.77
N ASP A 27 25.50 53.59 -13.68
CA ASP A 27 26.24 54.03 -14.88
C ASP A 27 27.46 54.90 -14.51
N GLU A 28 27.32 55.83 -13.55
CA GLU A 28 28.46 56.61 -13.03
C GLU A 28 29.49 55.71 -12.31
N LEU A 29 29.05 54.80 -11.46
CA LEU A 29 29.94 53.85 -10.79
C LEU A 29 30.65 52.92 -11.79
N SER A 30 29.94 52.45 -12.80
CA SER A 30 30.48 51.57 -13.86
C SER A 30 31.57 52.28 -14.66
N LYS A 31 31.47 53.58 -14.87
CA LYS A 31 32.48 54.38 -15.56
C LYS A 31 33.73 54.67 -14.71
N SER A 32 33.53 54.79 -13.37
CA SER A 32 34.62 55.06 -12.44
C SER A 32 35.32 53.82 -11.93
N ASP A 33 34.51 52.77 -11.58
CA ASP A 33 35.00 51.50 -11.07
C ASP A 33 33.96 50.40 -11.39
N PRO A 34 34.12 49.67 -12.53
CA PRO A 34 33.21 48.65 -12.97
C PRO A 34 32.95 47.52 -11.92
N SER A 35 33.96 47.18 -11.10
CA SER A 35 33.83 46.15 -10.08
C SER A 35 32.95 46.59 -8.92
N SER A 36 33.02 47.88 -8.55
CA SER A 36 32.16 48.48 -7.54
C SER A 36 30.66 48.52 -7.98
N ALA A 37 30.44 48.89 -9.26
CA ALA A 37 29.09 48.91 -9.82
C ALA A 37 28.46 47.50 -9.86
N GLU A 38 29.23 46.49 -10.28
CA GLU A 38 28.79 45.10 -10.26
C GLU A 38 28.44 44.60 -8.84
N VAL A 39 29.23 44.94 -7.84
CA VAL A 39 28.94 44.59 -6.42
C VAL A 39 27.70 45.29 -5.93
N VAL A 40 27.45 46.53 -6.32
CA VAL A 40 26.24 47.29 -5.95
C VAL A 40 24.99 46.64 -6.56
N ASP A 41 25.06 46.34 -7.88
CA ASP A 41 23.96 45.65 -8.59
C ASP A 41 23.71 44.25 -8.01
N ALA A 42 24.76 43.52 -7.70
CA ALA A 42 24.68 42.21 -7.08
C ALA A 42 23.99 42.17 -5.72
N ARG A 43 23.73 43.34 -5.06
CA ARG A 43 22.92 43.40 -3.84
C ARG A 43 21.42 43.39 -4.09
N MET A 44 20.99 43.58 -5.32
CA MET A 44 19.57 43.48 -5.69
C MET A 44 19.24 42.03 -6.12
N ASN A 45 18.13 41.49 -5.61
CA ASN A 45 17.65 40.19 -6.10
C ASN A 45 16.76 40.34 -7.35
N ALA A 46 16.41 39.23 -7.99
CA ALA A 46 15.57 39.22 -9.17
C ALA A 46 14.15 39.80 -8.98
N ALA A 47 13.69 39.92 -7.73
CA ALA A 47 12.42 40.56 -7.37
C ALA A 47 12.55 42.07 -7.10
N GLY A 48 13.74 42.66 -7.34
CA GLY A 48 13.98 44.10 -7.13
C GLY A 48 14.24 44.49 -5.68
N THR A 49 14.44 43.56 -4.76
CA THR A 49 14.75 43.87 -3.37
C THR A 49 16.24 44.14 -3.20
N THR A 50 16.61 45.32 -2.69
CA THR A 50 17.99 45.71 -2.42
C THR A 50 18.37 45.40 -0.98
N TYR A 51 19.49 44.72 -0.80
CA TYR A 51 20.08 44.38 0.51
C TYR A 51 21.22 45.34 0.89
N GLN A 52 21.47 45.48 2.19
CA GLN A 52 22.54 46.37 2.69
C GLN A 52 23.94 45.94 2.22
N SER A 53 24.16 44.67 2.01
CA SER A 53 25.41 44.14 1.46
C SER A 53 25.16 42.88 0.63
N LEU A 54 26.06 42.53 -0.29
CA LEU A 54 26.06 41.30 -1.02
C LEU A 54 26.07 40.05 -0.09
N LYS A 55 26.86 40.16 1.00
CA LYS A 55 26.89 39.09 2.02
C LYS A 55 25.50 38.82 2.59
N ILE A 56 24.78 39.84 3.02
CA ILE A 56 23.42 39.69 3.58
C ILE A 56 22.47 39.10 2.56
N ARG A 57 22.57 39.51 1.27
CA ARG A 57 21.78 38.91 0.19
C ARG A 57 22.04 37.39 0.03
N LEU A 58 23.31 37.00 0.01
CA LEU A 58 23.71 35.59 -0.15
C LEU A 58 23.28 34.76 1.08
N ASP A 59 23.58 35.24 2.29
CA ASP A 59 23.18 34.59 3.53
C ASP A 59 21.65 34.38 3.57
N THR A 60 20.86 35.42 3.23
CA THR A 60 19.38 35.31 3.16
C THR A 60 18.91 34.31 2.12
N GLY A 61 19.60 34.23 0.98
CA GLY A 61 19.33 33.26 -0.08
C GLY A 61 19.61 31.83 0.39
N ASP A 62 20.74 31.63 1.01
CA ASP A 62 21.15 30.33 1.55
C ASP A 62 20.21 29.84 2.67
N ASP A 63 19.81 30.73 3.58
CA ASP A 63 18.82 30.44 4.63
C ASP A 63 17.46 30.06 4.02
N ALA A 64 17.03 30.76 2.98
CA ALA A 64 15.79 30.46 2.26
C ALA A 64 15.82 29.09 1.58
N LEU A 65 16.96 28.74 0.95
CA LEU A 65 17.17 27.44 0.35
C LEU A 65 17.18 26.31 1.36
N LEU A 66 17.86 26.51 2.49
CA LEU A 66 17.89 25.53 3.58
C LEU A 66 16.49 25.31 4.17
N ASN A 67 15.74 26.39 4.38
CA ASN A 67 14.35 26.32 4.87
C ASN A 67 13.45 25.60 3.87
N LEU A 68 13.57 25.91 2.57
CA LEU A 68 12.82 25.23 1.51
C LEU A 68 13.12 23.72 1.49
N LYS A 69 14.39 23.34 1.58
CA LYS A 69 14.82 21.95 1.64
C LYS A 69 14.19 21.24 2.84
N THR A 70 14.30 21.82 4.02
CA THR A 70 13.74 21.24 5.26
C THR A 70 12.23 21.08 5.17
N THR A 71 11.53 22.09 4.64
CA THR A 71 10.07 22.05 4.42
C THR A 71 9.68 20.97 3.42
N PHE A 72 10.43 20.82 2.34
CA PHE A 72 10.17 19.80 1.34
C PHE A 72 10.36 18.36 1.89
N GLU A 73 11.44 18.15 2.66
CA GLU A 73 11.70 16.86 3.31
C GLU A 73 10.58 16.50 4.31
N ALA A 74 10.14 17.48 5.11
CA ALA A 74 9.01 17.31 6.02
C ALA A 74 7.71 16.98 5.27
N TYR A 75 7.42 17.67 4.18
CA TYR A 75 6.25 17.42 3.35
C TYR A 75 6.28 16.02 2.71
N GLN A 76 7.42 15.57 2.20
CA GLN A 76 7.58 14.21 1.66
C GLN A 76 7.29 13.14 2.73
N SER A 77 7.81 13.33 3.95
CA SER A 77 7.57 12.41 5.06
C SER A 77 6.10 12.39 5.47
N GLU A 78 5.46 13.54 5.54
CA GLU A 78 4.03 13.67 5.86
C GLU A 78 3.16 13.01 4.79
N LEU A 79 3.45 13.24 3.50
CA LEU A 79 2.73 12.65 2.38
C LEU A 79 2.80 11.13 2.42
N SER A 80 3.99 10.56 2.63
CA SER A 80 4.18 9.11 2.74
C SER A 80 3.37 8.52 3.89
N SER A 81 3.29 9.22 5.01
CA SER A 81 2.51 8.81 6.18
C SER A 81 1.00 8.90 5.97
N LYS A 82 0.54 9.82 5.12
CA LYS A 82 -0.87 9.94 4.74
C LYS A 82 -1.29 8.88 3.72
N ILE A 83 -0.43 8.55 2.77
CA ILE A 83 -0.72 7.53 1.74
C ILE A 83 -0.69 6.12 2.36
N TYR A 84 0.30 5.86 3.21
CA TYR A 84 0.46 4.59 3.90
C TYR A 84 0.57 4.82 5.42
N PRO A 85 -0.54 5.01 6.13
CA PRO A 85 -0.50 5.10 7.59
C PRO A 85 -0.01 3.78 8.21
N VAL A 86 0.38 3.83 9.48
CA VAL A 86 0.72 2.61 10.24
C VAL A 86 -0.45 1.62 10.19
N GLY A 87 -0.15 0.37 9.86
CA GLY A 87 -1.14 -0.68 9.61
C GLY A 87 -1.56 -0.81 8.14
N ALA A 88 -1.20 0.12 7.25
CA ALA A 88 -1.47 -0.01 5.82
C ALA A 88 -0.72 -1.20 5.20
N ILE A 89 -1.37 -1.87 4.26
CA ILE A 89 -0.81 -2.99 3.50
C ILE A 89 -0.37 -2.48 2.12
N TYR A 90 0.88 -2.74 1.77
CA TYR A 90 1.43 -2.52 0.43
C TYR A 90 1.62 -3.86 -0.28
N MET A 91 1.17 -3.95 -1.54
CA MET A 91 1.33 -5.13 -2.39
C MET A 91 2.13 -4.80 -3.64
N SER A 92 3.08 -5.67 -4.00
CA SER A 92 3.94 -5.47 -5.18
C SER A 92 4.35 -6.82 -5.79
N THR A 93 4.53 -6.83 -7.10
CA THR A 93 5.16 -7.95 -7.81
C THR A 93 6.70 -7.91 -7.70
N VAL A 94 7.25 -6.79 -7.26
CA VAL A 94 8.70 -6.58 -7.09
C VAL A 94 9.07 -6.75 -5.62
N ASN A 95 10.12 -7.53 -5.36
CA ASN A 95 10.63 -7.78 -4.01
C ASN A 95 11.55 -6.65 -3.53
N VAL A 96 10.98 -5.47 -3.30
CA VAL A 96 11.70 -4.32 -2.74
C VAL A 96 11.02 -3.93 -1.43
N ASP A 97 11.82 -3.64 -0.40
CA ASP A 97 11.31 -3.13 0.86
C ASP A 97 10.68 -1.75 0.65
N PRO A 98 9.39 -1.55 1.01
CA PRO A 98 8.72 -0.27 0.82
C PRO A 98 9.35 0.89 1.57
N SER A 99 10.19 0.64 2.57
CA SER A 99 10.95 1.70 3.27
C SER A 99 11.83 2.52 2.33
N VAL A 100 12.32 1.90 1.24
CA VAL A 100 13.12 2.58 0.20
C VAL A 100 12.28 3.60 -0.58
N LEU A 101 10.98 3.34 -0.73
CA LEU A 101 10.06 4.20 -1.50
C LEU A 101 9.34 5.21 -0.62
N PHE A 102 8.90 4.79 0.57
CA PHE A 102 7.97 5.55 1.42
C PHE A 102 8.55 5.88 2.80
N GLY A 103 9.79 5.45 3.08
CA GLY A 103 10.34 5.53 4.44
C GLY A 103 9.59 4.65 5.44
N GLY A 104 9.84 4.86 6.73
CA GLY A 104 9.20 4.09 7.80
C GLY A 104 9.77 2.68 7.97
N VAL A 105 9.06 1.86 8.74
CA VAL A 105 9.43 0.46 9.02
C VAL A 105 8.34 -0.46 8.48
N TRP A 106 8.74 -1.46 7.71
CA TRP A 106 7.86 -2.39 7.06
C TRP A 106 8.23 -3.83 7.38
N GLU A 107 7.25 -4.68 7.50
CA GLU A 107 7.42 -6.11 7.73
C GLU A 107 6.64 -6.93 6.70
N ARG A 108 7.13 -8.11 6.37
CA ARG A 108 6.38 -9.07 5.56
C ARG A 108 5.08 -9.44 6.23
N TRP A 109 3.99 -9.43 5.46
CA TRP A 109 2.66 -9.72 5.94
C TRP A 109 1.96 -10.77 5.10
N GLY A 110 1.14 -11.60 5.73
CA GLY A 110 0.25 -12.54 5.03
C GLY A 110 0.96 -13.64 4.23
N ASN A 111 2.19 -14.03 4.60
CA ASN A 111 2.97 -15.03 3.86
C ASN A 111 2.20 -16.35 3.66
N GLY A 112 1.97 -16.73 2.39
CA GLY A 112 1.24 -17.93 2.01
C GLY A 112 -0.26 -17.90 2.35
N ARG A 113 -0.85 -16.72 2.56
CA ARG A 113 -2.25 -16.54 2.92
C ARG A 113 -2.95 -15.56 2.01
N VAL A 114 -4.26 -15.74 1.87
CA VAL A 114 -5.17 -14.81 1.19
C VAL A 114 -5.78 -13.89 2.24
N PRO A 115 -5.73 -12.55 2.08
CA PRO A 115 -6.42 -11.63 2.95
C PRO A 115 -7.94 -11.82 2.89
N VAL A 116 -8.57 -11.81 4.05
CA VAL A 116 -10.02 -11.84 4.21
C VAL A 116 -10.44 -10.62 5.02
N GLY A 117 -11.56 -10.01 4.67
CA GLY A 117 -12.11 -8.88 5.43
C GLY A 117 -12.54 -9.29 6.83
N VAL A 118 -12.33 -8.41 7.81
CA VAL A 118 -12.87 -8.61 9.17
C VAL A 118 -14.39 -8.55 9.12
N SER A 119 -15.06 -9.49 9.79
CA SER A 119 -16.51 -9.53 9.98
C SER A 119 -16.81 -9.73 11.46
N GLU A 120 -17.27 -8.68 12.12
CA GLU A 120 -17.55 -8.69 13.56
C GLU A 120 -18.64 -9.69 13.96
N ASN A 121 -19.49 -10.09 13.01
CA ASN A 121 -20.60 -11.02 13.21
C ASN A 121 -20.21 -12.49 13.02
N GLU A 122 -19.00 -12.76 12.53
CA GLU A 122 -18.53 -14.12 12.23
C GLU A 122 -17.31 -14.44 13.07
N THR A 123 -17.45 -15.36 14.03
CA THR A 123 -16.39 -15.74 14.98
C THR A 123 -15.06 -16.04 14.29
N GLU A 124 -15.09 -16.62 13.10
CA GLU A 124 -13.87 -16.97 12.34
C GLU A 124 -13.11 -15.74 11.84
N PHE A 125 -13.79 -14.63 11.58
CA PHE A 125 -13.23 -13.43 10.96
C PHE A 125 -13.32 -12.19 11.85
N ALA A 126 -13.70 -12.33 13.14
CA ALA A 126 -13.97 -11.20 14.03
C ALA A 126 -12.73 -10.42 14.49
N VAL A 127 -11.54 -10.99 14.35
CA VAL A 127 -10.31 -10.41 14.87
C VAL A 127 -9.31 -10.16 13.75
N VAL A 128 -8.77 -8.94 13.72
CA VAL A 128 -7.71 -8.55 12.77
C VAL A 128 -6.47 -9.44 12.93
N GLU A 129 -5.83 -9.80 11.84
CA GLU A 129 -4.65 -10.70 11.80
C GLU A 129 -4.91 -12.13 12.32
N LYS A 130 -6.15 -12.53 12.59
CA LYS A 130 -6.48 -13.92 12.90
C LYS A 130 -6.09 -14.82 11.71
N LYS A 131 -5.51 -15.95 12.00
CA LYS A 131 -5.06 -16.93 11.02
C LYS A 131 -5.92 -18.17 11.09
N GLY A 132 -6.32 -18.72 9.96
CA GLY A 132 -7.13 -19.92 9.86
C GLY A 132 -7.00 -20.59 8.50
N GLY A 133 -7.84 -21.62 8.27
CA GLY A 133 -7.89 -22.38 7.02
C GLY A 133 -6.74 -23.37 6.84
N GLU A 134 -6.93 -24.30 5.92
CA GLU A 134 -6.01 -25.39 5.59
C GLU A 134 -5.76 -25.43 4.08
N ILE A 135 -4.49 -25.62 3.67
CA ILE A 135 -4.10 -25.77 2.26
C ILE A 135 -4.54 -27.13 1.71
N LYS A 136 -4.47 -28.16 2.57
CA LYS A 136 -4.87 -29.54 2.26
C LYS A 136 -5.70 -30.06 3.41
N HIS A 137 -6.77 -30.75 3.13
CA HIS A 137 -7.68 -31.31 4.11
C HIS A 137 -8.01 -32.77 3.81
N ASN A 138 -7.95 -33.64 4.82
CA ASN A 138 -8.50 -34.98 4.78
C ASN A 138 -9.92 -34.93 5.32
N LEU A 139 -10.90 -35.32 4.50
CA LEU A 139 -12.28 -35.38 4.96
C LEU A 139 -12.41 -36.32 6.15
N THR A 140 -13.04 -35.84 7.19
CA THR A 140 -13.47 -36.66 8.32
C THR A 140 -14.79 -37.38 8.02
N LEU A 141 -15.12 -38.38 8.81
CA LEU A 141 -16.39 -39.11 8.64
C LEU A 141 -17.61 -38.19 8.79
N GLN A 142 -17.52 -37.17 9.64
CA GLN A 142 -18.58 -36.19 9.87
C GLN A 142 -18.78 -35.21 8.72
N GLU A 143 -17.77 -35.01 7.89
CA GLU A 143 -17.82 -34.07 6.74
C GLU A 143 -18.33 -34.75 5.46
N ILE A 144 -18.45 -36.08 5.47
CA ILE A 144 -19.03 -36.82 4.37
C ILE A 144 -20.53 -36.94 4.60
N PRO A 145 -21.37 -36.57 3.61
CA PRO A 145 -22.82 -36.81 3.72
C PRO A 145 -23.14 -38.29 4.00
N SER A 146 -24.13 -38.55 4.84
CA SER A 146 -24.57 -39.91 5.07
C SER A 146 -25.03 -40.53 3.79
N HIS A 147 -24.43 -41.67 3.41
CA HIS A 147 -24.76 -42.42 2.19
C HIS A 147 -24.59 -43.92 2.44
N ASP A 148 -25.28 -44.71 1.65
CA ASP A 148 -25.16 -46.18 1.62
C ASP A 148 -24.81 -46.65 0.23
N HIS A 149 -24.34 -47.88 0.18
CA HIS A 149 -24.10 -48.57 -1.08
C HIS A 149 -25.04 -49.81 -1.14
N GLY A 150 -25.98 -49.77 -2.07
CA GLY A 150 -26.81 -50.95 -2.35
C GLY A 150 -25.95 -52.07 -2.92
N ILE A 151 -26.03 -53.26 -2.32
CA ILE A 151 -25.42 -54.47 -2.82
C ILE A 151 -26.46 -55.24 -3.61
N ILE A 152 -26.28 -55.43 -4.91
CA ILE A 152 -27.12 -56.29 -5.71
C ILE A 152 -26.65 -57.74 -5.49
N GLY A 153 -27.39 -58.47 -4.68
CA GLY A 153 -27.13 -59.90 -4.46
C GLY A 153 -27.64 -60.73 -5.63
N PHE A 154 -26.76 -61.53 -6.24
CA PHE A 154 -27.15 -62.56 -7.17
C PHE A 154 -27.49 -63.84 -6.39
N GLY A 155 -28.74 -64.05 -6.07
CA GLY A 155 -29.19 -65.27 -5.44
C GLY A 155 -30.42 -65.81 -6.15
N SER A 156 -30.39 -67.06 -6.51
CA SER A 156 -31.41 -67.77 -7.33
C SER A 156 -32.69 -68.14 -6.54
N ASN A 157 -33.14 -67.36 -5.59
CA ASN A 157 -34.47 -67.47 -4.94
C ASN A 157 -34.82 -66.22 -4.15
N VAL A 158 -35.09 -65.12 -4.83
CA VAL A 158 -35.66 -63.95 -4.16
C VAL A 158 -37.14 -63.87 -4.54
N THR A 159 -38.02 -64.24 -3.64
CA THR A 159 -39.43 -63.84 -3.72
C THR A 159 -39.50 -62.35 -3.39
N PRO A 160 -40.08 -61.51 -4.24
CA PRO A 160 -40.14 -60.09 -4.01
C PRO A 160 -41.27 -59.72 -3.06
N THR A 161 -41.04 -59.80 -1.80
CA THR A 161 -41.93 -59.23 -0.78
C THR A 161 -41.10 -58.59 0.32
N GLY A 162 -40.88 -57.28 0.15
CA GLY A 162 -40.28 -56.43 1.18
C GLY A 162 -38.81 -56.09 0.97
N ASN A 163 -38.46 -54.88 1.21
CA ASN A 163 -37.13 -54.24 1.09
C ASN A 163 -36.05 -54.88 1.98
N VAL A 164 -35.62 -56.11 1.63
CA VAL A 164 -34.44 -56.72 2.27
C VAL A 164 -33.58 -57.36 1.19
N SER A 165 -32.52 -56.69 0.79
CA SER A 165 -31.47 -57.28 0.01
C SER A 165 -30.65 -58.23 0.89
N HIS A 166 -30.97 -59.51 0.87
CA HIS A 166 -30.15 -60.54 1.54
C HIS A 166 -29.01 -60.93 0.60
N ILE A 167 -27.80 -60.74 1.04
CA ILE A 167 -26.63 -61.42 0.46
C ILE A 167 -26.72 -62.85 1.01
N ALA A 168 -27.11 -63.81 0.14
CA ALA A 168 -27.09 -65.20 0.51
C ALA A 168 -25.63 -65.66 0.62
N GLY A 169 -25.11 -65.65 1.85
CA GLY A 169 -23.89 -66.37 2.17
C GLY A 169 -24.13 -67.84 2.13
N ASN A 170 -23.23 -68.59 1.48
CA ASN A 170 -23.23 -70.04 1.49
C ASN A 170 -23.14 -70.55 2.94
N SER A 171 -24.06 -71.37 3.36
CA SER A 171 -24.17 -71.97 4.69
C SER A 171 -22.87 -72.75 5.03
N GLY A 172 -21.99 -72.12 5.81
CA GLY A 172 -20.82 -72.88 6.28
C GLY A 172 -19.66 -72.07 6.91
N SER A 173 -19.61 -70.77 6.76
CA SER A 173 -18.58 -70.00 7.45
C SER A 173 -19.15 -68.72 8.02
N THR A 174 -19.02 -68.58 9.31
CA THR A 174 -19.54 -67.43 10.10
C THR A 174 -18.57 -66.23 10.09
N THR A 175 -17.58 -66.19 9.16
CA THR A 175 -16.50 -65.18 9.21
C THR A 175 -16.33 -64.37 7.94
N ASP A 176 -17.00 -64.70 6.83
CA ASP A 176 -16.86 -63.91 5.60
C ASP A 176 -18.02 -62.89 5.53
N MET A 177 -17.87 -61.78 6.16
CA MET A 177 -18.68 -60.59 5.84
C MET A 177 -18.31 -60.15 4.41
N MET A 178 -19.19 -60.37 3.44
CA MET A 178 -19.08 -59.71 2.13
C MET A 178 -19.28 -58.23 2.32
N GLY A 179 -18.20 -57.51 2.56
CA GLY A 179 -18.18 -56.07 2.55
C GLY A 179 -17.95 -55.50 1.17
N THR A 180 -18.45 -54.33 0.89
CA THR A 180 -18.03 -53.53 -0.27
C THR A 180 -16.53 -53.29 -0.19
N GLN A 181 -15.85 -53.32 -1.34
CA GLN A 181 -14.45 -52.94 -1.36
C GLN A 181 -14.29 -51.47 -0.95
N LYS A 182 -13.23 -51.21 -0.22
CA LYS A 182 -12.90 -49.81 0.17
C LYS A 182 -12.66 -49.02 -1.10
N SER A 183 -13.37 -47.90 -1.27
CA SER A 183 -13.19 -46.95 -2.34
C SER A 183 -12.50 -45.69 -1.78
N GLY A 184 -11.56 -45.15 -2.56
CA GLY A 184 -10.82 -43.95 -2.17
C GLY A 184 -9.44 -44.22 -1.58
N GLY A 185 -8.53 -43.27 -1.72
CA GLY A 185 -7.11 -43.38 -1.32
C GLY A 185 -6.76 -42.78 0.03
N GLY A 186 -7.71 -42.18 0.76
CA GLY A 186 -7.45 -41.51 2.04
C GLY A 186 -6.50 -40.33 1.96
N GLN A 187 -6.28 -39.75 0.77
CA GLN A 187 -5.36 -38.64 0.57
C GLN A 187 -6.10 -37.30 0.78
N ALA A 188 -5.34 -36.32 1.30
CA ALA A 188 -5.84 -34.97 1.42
C ALA A 188 -6.16 -34.35 0.06
N HIS A 189 -7.31 -33.74 -0.08
CA HIS A 189 -7.65 -32.94 -1.24
C HIS A 189 -7.08 -31.52 -1.15
N ASN A 190 -6.95 -30.86 -2.30
CA ASN A 190 -6.47 -29.49 -2.39
C ASN A 190 -7.61 -28.51 -2.12
N ASN A 191 -7.39 -27.62 -1.13
CA ASN A 191 -8.31 -26.52 -0.78
C ASN A 191 -7.88 -25.18 -1.38
N LEU A 192 -6.80 -25.13 -2.17
CA LEU A 192 -6.36 -23.89 -2.77
C LEU A 192 -7.32 -23.43 -3.86
N GLN A 193 -7.85 -22.25 -3.72
CA GLN A 193 -8.51 -21.52 -4.80
C GLN A 193 -7.49 -21.07 -5.86
N PRO A 194 -7.89 -20.76 -7.09
CA PRO A 194 -6.99 -20.10 -8.04
C PRO A 194 -6.39 -18.81 -7.43
N TYR A 195 -5.08 -18.66 -7.52
CA TYR A 195 -4.39 -17.54 -6.90
C TYR A 195 -3.26 -17.02 -7.78
N ILE A 196 -2.85 -15.80 -7.53
CA ILE A 196 -1.61 -15.20 -8.02
C ILE A 196 -0.85 -14.65 -6.82
N THR A 197 0.46 -14.87 -6.80
CA THR A 197 1.30 -14.41 -5.68
C THR A 197 1.85 -13.01 -5.91
N CYS A 198 1.91 -12.24 -4.84
CA CYS A 198 2.62 -10.97 -4.76
C CYS A 198 3.31 -10.84 -3.40
N PHE A 199 4.21 -9.88 -3.31
CA PHE A 199 4.81 -9.50 -2.04
C PHE A 199 3.88 -8.57 -1.29
N MET A 200 3.56 -8.91 -0.03
CA MET A 200 2.75 -8.09 0.85
C MET A 200 3.57 -7.61 2.04
N TRP A 201 3.41 -6.35 2.40
CA TRP A 201 4.10 -5.69 3.48
C TRP A 201 3.12 -4.89 4.32
N VAL A 202 3.31 -4.86 5.63
CA VAL A 202 2.56 -4.01 6.54
C VAL A 202 3.45 -2.93 7.12
N ARG A 203 2.99 -1.68 7.14
CA ARG A 203 3.72 -0.59 7.77
C ARG A 203 3.61 -0.68 9.29
N LYS A 204 4.73 -0.69 10.00
CA LYS A 204 4.83 -0.77 11.47
C LYS A 204 5.16 0.59 12.10
N LYS A 205 5.85 1.45 11.35
CA LYS A 205 6.23 2.79 11.84
C LYS A 205 6.36 3.78 10.68
#